data_88ab2599ae9e12343caee18a0b68b16d
#
_entry.id   88ab2599ae9e12343caee18a0b68b16d
#
_cell.length_a   1.000
_cell.length_b   1.000
_cell.length_c   1.000
_cell.angle_alpha   90.00
_cell.angle_beta   90.00
_cell.angle_gamma   90.00
#
_symmetry.space_group_name_H-M   'P 1'
#
loop_
_entity.id
_entity.type
_entity.pdbx_description
1 polymer ?
#
loop_
_entity_poly.entity_id
_entity_poly.type
_entity_poly.pdbx_seq_one_letter_code
_entity_poly.pdbx_strand_id
1 'polypeptide(L)'
;MRDSMTPASHAARHTPLAATLLALLSFEENLLLAAAPAAPPAPQETAIITAAVQDLFTRPDETSSVDDQVILGERVEILEDTAGFARVRTAAGEVAWIPERALRRGVTPAPAGTKVARVTSNFAHVYASPSFTAQKPLLSVPVGATMVLSDFLEDKGGDASSWVRVGLPDGRSGFVASRDVALLPFEENLPLRSPSEWISFGKRFLGAPYTWGGTTPLGFDCSGLVQRIFREHGVLLKRNSYEQAFQDSRLVPVSFDKLQPGDLLFFGTEDKIDHEAMWLGDGMVLQSTRHGVPGVQVTRYDSPFLKPLFRYARRVRGNSSKGEEEKASGLTRARARDLEAVLRGIAASSGARFGIYVKDLTTGSSLSRNSSLSMHAASTMKTPVMLEVLRRVDAGTLSLSDEIPVKNEFKSLVDGSPFSIGLEESDAPTMKKLGGKASLEFLVTEMIVRSSSLATNLVLSLVGAENVQAFTDALGAPTVKVRRCVEDSKAFDLGLNNETDAAGMAAVMEAAVRSPKLSAAARAKAWEILAGQTFNEEIPAGLHPQSGAVVGHKTGSISSVEHDASVVRLPDGREYVLVLLANDFGANEEGRRKAIDAARKMSRAVWEAMIAP
;
A
#
# COMPACT_ATOMS: atom_id res chain seq x y z
N MET A 1 -46.04 12.47 51.10
CA MET A 1 -45.31 12.85 52.33
C MET A 1 -44.07 13.53 51.81
N ARG A 2 -44.14 14.80 51.72
CA ARG A 2 -43.57 15.84 52.63
C ARG A 2 -42.07 15.78 52.56
N ASP A 3 -41.46 16.70 52.04
CA ASP A 3 -41.15 18.15 52.25
C ASP A 3 -39.65 18.23 52.38
N SER A 4 -38.94 19.09 51.93
CA SER A 4 -39.02 20.50 51.60
C SER A 4 -37.62 21.12 51.81
N MET A 5 -37.34 22.04 50.99
CA MET A 5 -36.81 23.38 51.26
C MET A 5 -35.29 23.62 51.24
N THR A 6 -34.95 24.41 50.27
CA THR A 6 -33.90 25.48 50.27
C THR A 6 -34.05 26.43 51.50
N PRO A 7 -33.17 27.44 51.78
CA PRO A 7 -32.50 28.33 50.82
C PRO A 7 -31.14 28.97 51.24
N ALA A 8 -30.56 29.65 50.28
CA ALA A 8 -29.87 31.01 50.27
C ALA A 8 -28.92 31.40 51.45
N SER A 9 -27.94 32.22 51.31
CA SER A 9 -27.72 33.49 50.60
C SER A 9 -26.39 34.13 50.91
N HIS A 10 -26.02 35.07 50.07
CA HIS A 10 -25.21 36.32 50.30
C HIS A 10 -23.70 36.22 50.60
N ALA A 11 -22.91 36.95 50.04
CA ALA A 11 -22.75 38.24 49.36
C ALA A 11 -21.33 38.78 49.70
N ALA A 12 -20.70 39.28 48.83
CA ALA A 12 -20.33 40.61 48.36
C ALA A 12 -18.91 41.11 48.63
N ARG A 13 -18.38 41.71 47.57
CA ARG A 13 -17.57 42.94 47.49
C ARG A 13 -16.08 42.89 47.86
N HIS A 14 -15.14 43.24 46.99
CA HIS A 14 -14.76 44.59 46.53
C HIS A 14 -13.61 44.53 45.53
N THR A 15 -13.73 45.26 44.43
CA THR A 15 -12.67 45.93 43.68
C THR A 15 -12.19 47.17 44.44
N PRO A 16 -11.11 47.91 44.06
CA PRO A 16 -10.62 48.25 42.72
C PRO A 16 -9.11 48.67 42.59
N LEU A 17 -8.84 49.26 41.38
CA LEU A 17 -7.82 50.24 40.93
C LEU A 17 -6.46 49.68 40.47
N ALA A 18 -6.18 49.75 39.19
CA ALA A 18 -5.74 50.89 38.33
C ALA A 18 -4.30 51.35 38.49
N ALA A 19 -3.54 51.21 37.41
CA ALA A 19 -2.51 52.17 36.93
C ALA A 19 -2.05 51.78 35.52
N THR A 20 -2.30 52.47 34.65
CA THR A 20 -2.08 53.38 33.53
C THR A 20 -0.62 53.49 33.06
N LEU A 21 -0.48 53.36 31.71
CA LEU A 21 0.46 54.00 30.75
C LEU A 21 1.95 53.62 30.80
N LEU A 22 2.48 53.10 29.71
CA LEU A 22 3.28 53.90 28.76
C LEU A 22 3.44 53.13 27.42
N ALA A 23 3.02 53.79 26.33
CA ALA A 23 3.35 53.41 24.99
C ALA A 23 4.78 53.83 24.66
N LEU A 24 5.55 52.95 24.05
CA LEU A 24 6.72 53.31 23.27
C LEU A 24 6.70 52.49 21.97
N LEU A 25 6.57 53.21 20.89
CA LEU A 25 6.78 52.78 19.51
C LEU A 25 8.21 52.27 19.35
N SER A 26 8.35 51.04 18.89
CA SER A 26 9.53 50.63 18.12
C SER A 26 9.07 49.92 16.87
N PHE A 27 9.34 50.55 15.74
CA PHE A 27 9.35 49.97 14.41
C PHE A 27 10.42 48.89 14.42
N GLU A 28 10.03 47.62 14.30
CA GLU A 28 10.93 46.54 13.87
C GLU A 28 10.52 46.06 12.50
N GLU A 29 11.47 46.20 11.60
CA GLU A 29 11.43 45.70 10.23
C GLU A 29 11.15 44.19 10.22
N ASN A 30 10.05 43.78 9.59
CA ASN A 30 9.80 42.39 9.24
C ASN A 30 10.82 41.95 8.18
N LEU A 31 11.95 41.43 8.61
CA LEU A 31 12.77 40.56 7.77
C LEU A 31 11.95 39.29 7.48
N LEU A 32 11.58 39.10 6.23
CA LEU A 32 11.14 37.82 5.70
C LEU A 32 12.24 36.76 5.97
N LEU A 33 12.12 36.01 7.05
CA LEU A 33 12.84 34.73 7.17
C LEU A 33 12.23 33.78 6.14
N ALA A 34 12.95 33.59 5.05
CA ALA A 34 12.74 32.45 4.18
C ALA A 34 12.80 31.20 5.06
N ALA A 35 11.73 30.40 5.06
CA ALA A 35 11.70 29.13 5.76
C ALA A 35 12.92 28.32 5.31
N ALA A 36 13.80 27.99 6.24
CA ALA A 36 14.91 27.09 5.98
C ALA A 36 14.36 25.77 5.40
N PRO A 37 15.03 25.16 4.41
CA PRO A 37 14.62 23.85 3.92
C PRO A 37 14.52 22.90 5.12
N ALA A 38 13.43 22.13 5.16
CA ALA A 38 13.21 21.15 6.21
C ALA A 38 14.50 20.34 6.41
N ALA A 39 14.99 20.27 7.64
CA ALA A 39 16.16 19.49 7.97
C ALA A 39 15.96 18.05 7.42
N PRO A 40 16.99 17.41 6.85
CA PRO A 40 16.89 16.02 6.44
C PRO A 40 16.37 15.20 7.64
N PRO A 41 15.49 14.21 7.42
CA PRO A 41 14.98 13.40 8.52
C PRO A 41 16.16 12.88 9.34
N ALA A 42 16.04 12.95 10.65
CA ALA A 42 17.08 12.46 11.57
C ALA A 42 17.44 11.02 11.15
N PRO A 43 18.72 10.63 11.20
CA PRO A 43 19.13 9.28 10.88
C PRO A 43 18.32 8.32 11.76
N GLN A 44 17.61 7.39 11.10
CA GLN A 44 16.76 6.42 11.78
C GLN A 44 17.63 5.55 12.69
N GLU A 45 17.24 5.43 13.94
CA GLU A 45 17.97 4.60 14.90
C GLU A 45 17.87 3.13 14.48
N THR A 46 19.00 2.44 14.48
CA THR A 46 19.07 1.00 14.17
C THR A 46 19.58 0.21 15.35
N ALA A 47 19.10 -1.02 15.46
CA ALA A 47 19.57 -1.98 16.45
C ALA A 47 19.96 -3.30 15.80
N ILE A 48 20.77 -4.09 16.49
CA ILE A 48 21.15 -5.45 16.08
C ILE A 48 20.57 -6.46 17.07
N ILE A 49 20.11 -7.60 16.53
CA ILE A 49 19.53 -8.69 17.31
C ILE A 49 20.63 -9.45 18.07
N THR A 50 20.47 -9.59 19.38
CA THR A 50 21.41 -10.29 20.28
C THR A 50 20.97 -11.71 20.61
N ALA A 51 19.68 -12.02 20.49
CA ALA A 51 19.14 -13.34 20.74
C ALA A 51 19.39 -14.28 19.55
N ALA A 52 19.55 -15.59 19.81
CA ALA A 52 19.71 -16.58 18.75
C ALA A 52 18.53 -16.58 17.79
N VAL A 53 17.31 -16.57 18.34
CA VAL A 53 16.02 -16.40 17.68
C VAL A 53 15.16 -15.54 18.61
N GLN A 54 14.46 -14.58 18.09
CA GLN A 54 13.52 -13.74 18.83
C GLN A 54 12.23 -13.57 18.03
N ASP A 55 11.11 -13.86 18.68
CA ASP A 55 9.79 -13.61 18.14
C ASP A 55 9.50 -12.10 18.09
N LEU A 56 8.83 -11.68 17.04
CA LEU A 56 8.24 -10.35 16.87
C LEU A 56 6.74 -10.45 17.11
N PHE A 57 6.19 -9.53 17.89
CA PHE A 57 4.83 -9.59 18.40
C PHE A 57 3.94 -8.51 17.77
N THR A 58 2.65 -8.82 17.61
CA THR A 58 1.65 -7.85 17.11
C THR A 58 1.40 -6.68 18.07
N ARG A 59 1.68 -6.88 19.37
CA ARG A 59 1.55 -5.88 20.44
C ARG A 59 2.77 -5.94 21.36
N PRO A 60 3.07 -4.89 22.16
CA PRO A 60 4.18 -4.89 23.11
C PRO A 60 3.89 -5.79 24.33
N ASP A 61 3.69 -7.06 24.06
CA ASP A 61 3.31 -8.11 25.01
C ASP A 61 3.70 -9.49 24.45
N GLU A 62 4.54 -10.23 25.17
CA GLU A 62 5.02 -11.56 24.76
C GLU A 62 3.91 -12.63 24.72
N THR A 63 2.73 -12.34 25.24
CA THR A 63 1.56 -13.23 25.14
C THR A 63 0.71 -12.95 23.91
N SER A 64 1.02 -11.89 23.16
CA SER A 64 0.31 -11.57 21.92
C SER A 64 0.74 -12.49 20.77
N SER A 65 0.01 -12.41 19.65
CA SER A 65 0.33 -13.22 18.46
C SER A 65 1.73 -12.89 17.93
N VAL A 66 2.43 -13.92 17.48
CA VAL A 66 3.73 -13.78 16.78
C VAL A 66 3.46 -13.40 15.32
N ASP A 67 4.14 -12.38 14.85
CA ASP A 67 4.05 -11.89 13.46
C ASP A 67 5.20 -12.42 12.61
N ASP A 68 6.42 -12.43 13.17
CA ASP A 68 7.65 -12.81 12.49
C ASP A 68 8.69 -13.29 13.50
N GLN A 69 9.83 -13.74 13.00
CA GLN A 69 11.04 -14.03 13.79
C GLN A 69 12.25 -13.32 13.20
N VAL A 70 13.11 -12.84 14.08
CA VAL A 70 14.45 -12.34 13.75
C VAL A 70 15.51 -13.19 14.43
N ILE A 71 16.70 -13.24 13.83
CA ILE A 71 17.80 -14.07 14.31
C ILE A 71 19.05 -13.25 14.61
N LEU A 72 19.97 -13.83 15.34
CA LEU A 72 21.22 -13.22 15.78
C LEU A 72 21.95 -12.50 14.63
N GLY A 73 22.32 -11.26 14.85
CA GLY A 73 23.09 -10.44 13.91
C GLY A 73 22.25 -9.74 12.86
N GLU A 74 20.92 -9.98 12.78
CA GLU A 74 20.03 -9.19 11.93
C GLU A 74 19.90 -7.76 12.46
N ARG A 75 19.66 -6.82 11.56
CA ARG A 75 19.44 -5.41 11.88
C ARG A 75 17.98 -5.05 11.70
N VAL A 76 17.50 -4.19 12.59
CA VAL A 76 16.16 -3.63 12.55
C VAL A 76 16.23 -2.12 12.72
N GLU A 77 15.28 -1.42 12.13
CA GLU A 77 15.05 0.01 12.34
C GLU A 77 14.14 0.19 13.53
N ILE A 78 14.46 1.11 14.44
CA ILE A 78 13.62 1.45 15.58
C ILE A 78 12.62 2.53 15.16
N LEU A 79 11.35 2.29 15.40
CA LEU A 79 10.25 3.19 15.03
C LEU A 79 9.64 3.88 16.26
N GLU A 80 9.51 3.14 17.37
CA GLU A 80 8.80 3.59 18.56
C GLU A 80 9.27 2.77 19.78
N ASP A 81 9.23 3.38 20.96
CA ASP A 81 9.55 2.73 22.22
C ASP A 81 8.35 2.74 23.18
N THR A 82 8.17 1.64 23.90
CA THR A 82 7.24 1.55 25.02
C THR A 82 7.82 0.62 26.10
N ALA A 83 7.26 0.61 27.29
CA ALA A 83 7.78 -0.07 28.48
C ALA A 83 8.34 -1.49 28.22
N GLY A 84 9.66 -1.61 28.03
CA GLY A 84 10.37 -2.88 27.82
C GLY A 84 10.30 -3.47 26.40
N PHE A 85 9.68 -2.77 25.44
CA PHE A 85 9.58 -3.15 24.03
C PHE A 85 9.97 -2.01 23.10
N ALA A 86 10.47 -2.36 21.91
CA ALA A 86 10.62 -1.46 20.79
C ALA A 86 9.72 -1.93 19.63
N ARG A 87 9.11 -0.97 18.94
CA ARG A 87 8.48 -1.25 17.63
C ARG A 87 9.54 -1.13 16.56
N VAL A 88 9.70 -2.16 15.77
CA VAL A 88 10.79 -2.25 14.81
C VAL A 88 10.30 -2.54 13.41
N ARG A 89 11.12 -2.15 12.42
CA ARG A 89 10.94 -2.58 11.02
C ARG A 89 12.07 -3.51 10.65
N THR A 90 11.73 -4.70 10.16
CA THR A 90 12.68 -5.69 9.64
C THR A 90 13.18 -5.31 8.23
N ALA A 91 14.24 -5.96 7.76
CA ALA A 91 14.72 -5.79 6.40
C ALA A 91 13.68 -6.20 5.33
N ALA A 92 12.77 -7.13 5.65
CA ALA A 92 11.65 -7.52 4.78
C ALA A 92 10.51 -6.50 4.75
N GLY A 93 10.57 -5.47 5.63
CA GLY A 93 9.57 -4.42 5.76
C GLY A 93 8.48 -4.70 6.78
N GLU A 94 8.53 -5.84 7.48
CA GLU A 94 7.59 -6.18 8.56
C GLU A 94 7.74 -5.22 9.73
N VAL A 95 6.62 -4.78 10.31
CA VAL A 95 6.59 -3.84 11.44
C VAL A 95 5.91 -4.50 12.63
N ALA A 96 6.69 -4.79 13.68
CA ALA A 96 6.21 -5.51 14.85
C ALA A 96 6.95 -5.09 16.12
N TRP A 97 6.54 -5.63 17.28
CA TRP A 97 7.13 -5.34 18.58
C TRP A 97 8.15 -6.39 18.98
N ILE A 98 9.27 -5.96 19.55
CA ILE A 98 10.34 -6.81 20.06
C ILE A 98 10.68 -6.42 21.50
N PRO A 99 10.95 -7.39 22.41
CA PRO A 99 11.46 -7.08 23.73
C PRO A 99 12.82 -6.38 23.68
N GLU A 100 12.98 -5.28 24.39
CA GLU A 100 14.21 -4.48 24.42
C GLU A 100 15.47 -5.31 24.75
N ARG A 101 15.33 -6.33 25.62
CA ARG A 101 16.43 -7.22 26.00
C ARG A 101 17.05 -8.00 24.82
N ALA A 102 16.35 -8.10 23.69
CA ALA A 102 16.83 -8.79 22.49
C ALA A 102 17.59 -7.87 21.54
N LEU A 103 17.73 -6.58 21.90
CA LEU A 103 18.33 -5.56 21.07
C LEU A 103 19.64 -5.05 21.64
N ARG A 104 20.56 -4.68 20.76
CA ARG A 104 21.66 -3.78 21.06
C ARG A 104 21.56 -2.56 20.14
N ARG A 105 21.31 -1.40 20.75
CA ARG A 105 21.18 -0.11 20.06
C ARG A 105 22.52 0.58 19.83
N GLY A 106 22.52 1.63 19.02
CA GLY A 106 23.67 2.48 18.78
C GLY A 106 24.85 1.75 18.11
N VAL A 107 24.56 0.67 17.42
CA VAL A 107 25.60 -0.10 16.71
C VAL A 107 25.95 0.63 15.43
N THR A 108 27.15 1.20 15.37
CA THR A 108 27.70 1.75 14.13
C THR A 108 27.73 0.66 13.07
N PRO A 109 27.37 0.96 11.79
CA PRO A 109 27.56 0.02 10.70
C PRO A 109 29.00 -0.52 10.71
N ALA A 110 29.15 -1.82 10.51
CA ALA A 110 30.49 -2.39 10.39
C ALA A 110 31.23 -1.69 9.24
N PRO A 111 32.51 -1.36 9.39
CA PRO A 111 33.27 -0.78 8.31
C PRO A 111 33.18 -1.60 7.04
N ALA A 112 33.21 -0.94 5.88
CA ALA A 112 33.20 -1.63 4.59
C ALA A 112 34.34 -2.68 4.54
N GLY A 113 34.03 -3.89 4.08
CA GLY A 113 34.98 -5.00 4.04
C GLY A 113 35.11 -5.80 5.34
N THR A 114 34.38 -5.44 6.42
CA THR A 114 34.29 -6.29 7.61
C THR A 114 33.77 -7.67 7.22
N LYS A 115 34.49 -8.73 7.62
CA LYS A 115 34.04 -10.10 7.39
C LYS A 115 33.14 -10.57 8.52
N VAL A 116 32.13 -11.36 8.14
CA VAL A 116 31.23 -12.04 9.07
C VAL A 116 31.25 -13.54 8.84
N ALA A 117 31.05 -14.28 9.90
CA ALA A 117 30.74 -15.70 9.85
C ALA A 117 29.21 -15.84 9.77
N ARG A 118 28.69 -16.25 8.60
CA ARG A 118 27.27 -16.55 8.39
C ARG A 118 27.04 -18.04 8.52
N VAL A 119 26.08 -18.41 9.36
CA VAL A 119 25.72 -19.81 9.58
C VAL A 119 25.10 -20.41 8.32
N THR A 120 25.67 -21.55 7.87
CA THR A 120 25.21 -22.31 6.69
C THR A 120 24.62 -23.67 7.03
N SER A 121 24.97 -24.25 8.18
CA SER A 121 24.30 -25.44 8.75
C SER A 121 22.91 -25.08 9.31
N ASN A 122 22.03 -26.06 9.54
CA ASN A 122 20.72 -25.79 10.14
C ASN A 122 20.86 -25.08 11.49
N PHE A 123 21.87 -25.51 12.28
CA PHE A 123 22.31 -24.85 13.51
C PHE A 123 23.84 -24.88 13.60
N ALA A 124 24.42 -23.81 14.08
CA ALA A 124 25.81 -23.76 14.53
C ALA A 124 25.84 -23.55 16.05
N HIS A 125 26.82 -24.16 16.69
CA HIS A 125 27.07 -24.01 18.13
C HIS A 125 28.25 -23.08 18.36
N VAL A 126 28.09 -22.09 19.21
CA VAL A 126 29.16 -21.18 19.64
C VAL A 126 29.67 -21.64 20.98
N TYR A 127 30.95 -21.92 21.08
CA TYR A 127 31.61 -22.42 22.30
C TYR A 127 32.54 -21.36 22.90
N ALA A 128 32.82 -21.42 24.20
CA ALA A 128 33.76 -20.51 24.86
C ALA A 128 35.22 -20.85 24.52
N SER A 129 35.52 -22.09 24.11
CA SER A 129 36.83 -22.54 23.64
C SER A 129 36.66 -23.41 22.39
N PRO A 130 37.72 -23.53 21.53
CA PRO A 130 37.66 -24.36 20.32
C PRO A 130 37.66 -25.87 20.62
N SER A 131 36.60 -26.35 21.26
CA SER A 131 36.46 -27.74 21.68
C SER A 131 35.01 -28.14 21.75
N PHE A 132 34.67 -29.32 21.23
CA PHE A 132 33.33 -29.91 21.32
C PHE A 132 33.04 -30.59 22.66
N THR A 133 34.08 -30.90 23.45
CA THR A 133 33.98 -31.72 24.66
C THR A 133 34.27 -30.96 25.94
N ALA A 134 34.91 -29.79 25.87
CA ALA A 134 35.34 -29.05 27.06
C ALA A 134 34.18 -28.47 27.86
N GLN A 135 33.08 -28.11 27.20
CA GLN A 135 31.89 -27.49 27.81
C GLN A 135 30.69 -27.46 26.85
N LYS A 136 29.51 -27.22 27.41
CA LYS A 136 28.31 -27.00 26.58
C LYS A 136 28.45 -25.72 25.74
N PRO A 137 27.75 -25.62 24.60
CA PRO A 137 27.70 -24.37 23.83
C PRO A 137 27.20 -23.19 24.66
N LEU A 138 27.80 -22.04 24.43
CA LEU A 138 27.30 -20.76 24.94
C LEU A 138 25.95 -20.39 24.32
N LEU A 139 25.81 -20.70 23.02
CA LEU A 139 24.67 -20.36 22.20
C LEU A 139 24.56 -21.34 21.03
N SER A 140 23.33 -21.65 20.61
CA SER A 140 23.04 -22.36 19.36
C SER A 140 22.26 -21.42 18.46
N VAL A 141 22.77 -21.15 17.27
CA VAL A 141 22.23 -20.17 16.33
C VAL A 141 21.78 -20.84 15.04
N PRO A 142 20.64 -20.43 14.47
CA PRO A 142 20.09 -21.05 13.26
C PRO A 142 20.84 -20.57 12.00
N VAL A 143 20.59 -21.28 10.91
CA VAL A 143 21.01 -20.89 9.57
C VAL A 143 20.65 -19.44 9.26
N GLY A 144 21.57 -18.72 8.65
CA GLY A 144 21.42 -17.29 8.32
C GLY A 144 21.88 -16.33 9.40
N ALA A 145 22.07 -16.77 10.66
CA ALA A 145 22.63 -15.93 11.72
C ALA A 145 24.04 -15.45 11.35
N THR A 146 24.36 -14.21 11.71
CA THR A 146 25.65 -13.59 11.39
C THR A 146 26.37 -13.11 12.65
N MET A 147 27.69 -13.35 12.67
CA MET A 147 28.59 -12.96 13.76
C MET A 147 29.81 -12.27 13.16
N VAL A 148 30.33 -11.25 13.83
CA VAL A 148 31.53 -10.55 13.35
C VAL A 148 32.73 -11.49 13.47
N LEU A 149 33.51 -11.61 12.38
CA LEU A 149 34.75 -12.38 12.40
C LEU A 149 35.80 -11.62 13.21
N SER A 150 36.31 -12.24 14.28
CA SER A 150 37.39 -11.70 15.08
C SER A 150 38.74 -12.26 14.67
N ASP A 151 38.80 -13.57 14.38
CA ASP A 151 40.03 -14.24 13.98
C ASP A 151 39.69 -15.60 13.34
N PHE A 152 40.65 -16.13 12.56
CA PHE A 152 40.58 -17.47 11.97
C PHE A 152 41.69 -18.31 12.57
N LEU A 153 41.37 -19.34 13.34
CA LEU A 153 42.33 -20.25 13.90
C LEU A 153 42.50 -21.46 12.96
N GLU A 154 43.61 -21.49 12.26
CA GLU A 154 44.03 -22.73 11.58
C GLU A 154 44.45 -23.77 12.62
N ASP A 155 43.86 -24.94 12.58
CA ASP A 155 44.34 -26.07 13.39
C ASP A 155 45.71 -26.53 12.88
N LYS A 156 46.71 -26.42 13.75
CA LYS A 156 48.09 -26.88 13.46
C LYS A 156 48.30 -28.34 13.78
N GLY A 157 47.26 -29.09 14.14
CA GLY A 157 47.38 -30.46 14.61
C GLY A 157 46.23 -31.38 14.19
N GLY A 158 46.30 -31.98 13.06
CA GLY A 158 45.86 -33.35 12.72
C GLY A 158 44.39 -33.78 12.81
N ASP A 159 43.50 -33.06 13.43
CA ASP A 159 42.05 -33.33 13.43
C ASP A 159 41.33 -32.22 12.68
N ALA A 160 40.56 -32.57 11.66
CA ALA A 160 40.08 -31.68 10.58
C ALA A 160 39.01 -30.63 11.00
N SER A 161 39.01 -30.17 12.23
CA SER A 161 38.11 -29.15 12.73
C SER A 161 38.79 -27.81 12.94
N SER A 162 38.82 -27.01 11.89
CA SER A 162 39.19 -25.58 12.03
C SER A 162 38.07 -24.83 12.75
N TRP A 163 38.47 -23.83 13.54
CA TRP A 163 37.59 -23.02 14.34
C TRP A 163 37.66 -21.56 13.88
N VAL A 164 36.53 -20.89 13.88
CA VAL A 164 36.40 -19.47 13.63
C VAL A 164 36.10 -18.76 14.94
N ARG A 165 36.93 -17.77 15.31
CA ARG A 165 36.65 -16.89 16.46
C ARG A 165 35.71 -15.79 16.05
N VAL A 166 34.60 -15.65 16.74
CA VAL A 166 33.53 -14.69 16.43
C VAL A 166 33.21 -13.80 17.63
N GLY A 167 32.85 -12.56 17.33
CA GLY A 167 32.24 -11.61 18.26
C GLY A 167 30.73 -11.67 18.15
N LEU A 168 30.06 -11.80 19.30
CA LEU A 168 28.59 -11.77 19.42
C LEU A 168 28.10 -10.32 19.58
N PRO A 169 26.88 -10.01 19.12
CA PRO A 169 26.33 -8.66 19.26
C PRO A 169 26.23 -8.15 20.71
N ASP A 170 26.11 -9.05 21.69
CA ASP A 170 26.07 -8.72 23.11
C ASP A 170 27.45 -8.41 23.74
N GLY A 171 28.50 -8.43 22.94
CA GLY A 171 29.87 -8.13 23.35
C GLY A 171 30.69 -9.35 23.82
N ARG A 172 30.10 -10.53 23.94
CA ARG A 172 30.83 -11.78 24.18
C ARG A 172 31.60 -12.21 22.94
N SER A 173 32.55 -13.10 23.11
CA SER A 173 33.21 -13.79 22.00
C SER A 173 33.16 -15.30 22.19
N GLY A 174 33.26 -16.04 21.11
CA GLY A 174 33.25 -17.49 21.12
C GLY A 174 33.87 -18.09 19.88
N PHE A 175 33.77 -19.41 19.76
CA PHE A 175 34.31 -20.19 18.67
C PHE A 175 33.20 -21.00 18.02
N VAL A 176 33.15 -20.97 16.69
CA VAL A 176 32.23 -21.78 15.88
C VAL A 176 33.04 -22.67 14.94
N ALA A 177 32.57 -23.90 14.69
CA ALA A 177 33.25 -24.79 13.75
C ALA A 177 33.20 -24.21 12.34
N SER A 178 34.33 -24.16 11.63
CA SER A 178 34.42 -23.56 10.30
C SER A 178 33.49 -24.21 9.26
N ARG A 179 33.19 -25.51 9.42
CA ARG A 179 32.25 -26.23 8.56
C ARG A 179 30.79 -25.76 8.66
N ASP A 180 30.43 -25.06 9.73
CA ASP A 180 29.06 -24.61 10.01
C ASP A 180 28.81 -23.19 9.53
N VAL A 181 29.83 -22.50 9.02
CA VAL A 181 29.76 -21.09 8.61
C VAL A 181 30.43 -20.82 7.26
N ALA A 182 29.92 -19.83 6.54
CA ALA A 182 30.63 -19.20 5.43
C ALA A 182 31.19 -17.85 5.89
N LEU A 183 32.41 -17.53 5.44
CA LEU A 183 33.05 -16.24 5.70
C LEU A 183 32.76 -15.30 4.54
N LEU A 184 31.97 -14.26 4.77
CA LEU A 184 31.49 -13.32 3.75
C LEU A 184 31.79 -11.89 4.17
N PRO A 185 31.98 -10.95 3.22
CA PRO A 185 31.86 -9.53 3.51
C PRO A 185 30.48 -9.22 4.10
N PHE A 186 30.42 -8.32 5.07
CA PHE A 186 29.18 -8.02 5.81
C PHE A 186 28.03 -7.53 4.92
N GLU A 187 28.34 -6.77 3.87
CA GLU A 187 27.35 -6.16 2.97
C GLU A 187 27.17 -6.92 1.65
N GLU A 188 27.74 -8.11 1.53
CA GLU A 188 27.64 -8.85 0.28
C GLU A 188 26.22 -9.39 0.11
N ASN A 189 25.55 -8.94 -0.95
CA ASN A 189 24.33 -9.57 -1.40
C ASN A 189 24.63 -11.00 -1.84
N LEU A 190 23.98 -11.96 -1.21
CA LEU A 190 24.12 -13.35 -1.62
C LEU A 190 23.69 -13.49 -3.09
N PRO A 191 24.45 -14.24 -3.92
CA PRO A 191 24.08 -14.39 -5.32
C PRO A 191 22.78 -15.19 -5.45
N LEU A 192 21.94 -14.80 -6.41
CA LEU A 192 20.78 -15.60 -6.78
C LEU A 192 21.25 -16.98 -7.23
N ARG A 193 20.77 -18.02 -6.56
CA ARG A 193 21.09 -19.41 -6.85
C ARG A 193 20.05 -20.03 -7.79
N SER A 194 20.30 -21.26 -8.22
CA SER A 194 19.39 -22.03 -9.08
C SER A 194 18.20 -22.60 -8.31
N PRO A 195 17.09 -22.89 -8.99
CA PRO A 195 15.95 -23.57 -8.37
C PRO A 195 16.28 -24.92 -7.73
N SER A 196 17.23 -25.67 -8.27
CA SER A 196 17.69 -26.94 -7.70
C SER A 196 18.39 -26.75 -6.35
N GLU A 197 19.13 -25.64 -6.18
CA GLU A 197 19.77 -25.27 -4.92
C GLU A 197 18.71 -24.83 -3.90
N TRP A 198 17.70 -24.04 -4.29
CA TRP A 198 16.58 -23.65 -3.41
C TRP A 198 15.84 -24.86 -2.87
N ILE A 199 15.50 -25.80 -3.76
CA ILE A 199 14.78 -27.04 -3.41
C ILE A 199 15.63 -27.91 -2.50
N SER A 200 16.91 -28.09 -2.84
CA SER A 200 17.85 -28.88 -2.03
C SER A 200 18.00 -28.30 -0.62
N PHE A 201 18.13 -26.97 -0.52
CA PHE A 201 18.23 -26.29 0.75
C PHE A 201 16.93 -26.41 1.56
N GLY A 202 15.77 -26.18 0.93
CA GLY A 202 14.47 -26.32 1.60
C GLY A 202 14.19 -27.74 2.11
N LYS A 203 14.62 -28.77 1.38
CA LYS A 203 14.50 -30.18 1.82
C LYS A 203 15.32 -30.51 3.05
N ARG A 204 16.32 -29.71 3.43
CA ARG A 204 17.07 -29.87 4.69
C ARG A 204 16.19 -29.69 5.93
N PHE A 205 15.04 -29.02 5.79
CA PHE A 205 14.11 -28.72 6.87
C PHE A 205 12.95 -29.73 6.97
N LEU A 206 12.94 -30.78 6.16
CA LEU A 206 11.91 -31.83 6.25
C LEU A 206 11.78 -32.36 7.67
N GLY A 207 10.55 -32.39 8.19
CA GLY A 207 10.24 -32.81 9.57
C GLY A 207 10.35 -31.68 10.60
N ALA A 208 10.82 -30.47 10.26
CA ALA A 208 10.75 -29.34 11.16
C ALA A 208 9.27 -29.02 11.48
N PRO A 209 8.92 -28.68 12.74
CA PRO A 209 7.52 -28.46 13.13
C PRO A 209 6.92 -27.25 12.44
N TYR A 210 5.59 -27.23 12.33
CA TYR A 210 4.85 -26.01 11.98
C TYR A 210 4.81 -25.10 13.21
N THR A 211 5.24 -23.85 13.04
CA THR A 211 5.18 -22.82 14.08
C THR A 211 4.67 -21.53 13.43
N TRP A 212 3.57 -20.99 13.92
CA TRP A 212 3.04 -19.73 13.44
C TRP A 212 4.06 -18.60 13.67
N GLY A 213 4.32 -17.77 12.65
CA GLY A 213 5.36 -16.74 12.69
C GLY A 213 6.79 -17.28 12.52
N GLY A 214 6.98 -18.60 12.46
CA GLY A 214 8.29 -19.25 12.44
C GLY A 214 9.04 -19.11 11.11
N THR A 215 10.33 -18.80 11.19
CA THR A 215 11.23 -18.63 10.03
C THR A 215 12.57 -19.38 10.20
N THR A 216 12.66 -20.29 11.15
CA THR A 216 13.90 -21.00 11.53
C THR A 216 13.71 -22.52 11.59
N PRO A 217 14.77 -23.33 11.61
CA PRO A 217 14.65 -24.78 11.78
C PRO A 217 14.03 -25.24 13.10
N LEU A 218 13.78 -24.32 14.05
CA LEU A 218 12.98 -24.60 15.25
C LEU A 218 11.50 -24.77 14.94
N GLY A 219 11.05 -24.18 13.85
CA GLY A 219 9.72 -24.27 13.30
C GLY A 219 9.50 -23.23 12.22
N PHE A 220 8.72 -23.60 11.22
CA PHE A 220 8.35 -22.72 10.10
C PHE A 220 6.84 -22.64 9.96
N ASP A 221 6.31 -21.46 9.61
CA ASP A 221 5.04 -21.41 8.90
C ASP A 221 5.26 -21.52 7.37
N CYS A 222 4.20 -21.41 6.57
CA CYS A 222 4.28 -21.61 5.13
C CYS A 222 5.17 -20.58 4.45
N SER A 223 4.91 -19.29 4.72
CA SER A 223 5.65 -18.17 4.12
C SER A 223 7.04 -17.98 4.73
N GLY A 224 7.21 -18.29 6.01
CA GLY A 224 8.52 -18.25 6.66
C GLY A 224 9.50 -19.30 6.12
N LEU A 225 9.02 -20.51 5.76
CA LEU A 225 9.83 -21.48 5.06
C LEU A 225 10.31 -20.96 3.70
N VAL A 226 9.39 -20.47 2.89
CA VAL A 226 9.69 -19.92 1.57
C VAL A 226 10.62 -18.71 1.68
N GLN A 227 10.31 -17.76 2.56
CA GLN A 227 11.15 -16.59 2.79
C GLN A 227 12.58 -16.99 3.20
N ARG A 228 12.76 -17.95 4.13
CA ARG A 228 14.07 -18.42 4.55
C ARG A 228 14.85 -19.05 3.40
N ILE A 229 14.21 -19.90 2.60
CA ILE A 229 14.85 -20.51 1.44
C ILE A 229 15.40 -19.43 0.51
N PHE A 230 14.57 -18.47 0.12
CA PHE A 230 14.97 -17.43 -0.83
C PHE A 230 15.98 -16.43 -0.24
N ARG A 231 15.86 -16.10 1.04
CA ARG A 231 16.79 -15.21 1.75
C ARG A 231 18.21 -15.75 1.76
N GLU A 232 18.39 -17.07 1.96
CA GLU A 232 19.71 -17.72 1.92
C GLU A 232 20.28 -17.84 0.49
N HIS A 233 19.48 -17.45 -0.51
CA HIS A 233 19.85 -17.48 -1.93
C HIS A 233 19.70 -16.09 -2.60
N GLY A 234 19.82 -15.02 -1.81
CA GLY A 234 19.93 -13.65 -2.32
C GLY A 234 18.62 -12.97 -2.64
N VAL A 235 17.46 -13.53 -2.28
CA VAL A 235 16.15 -12.92 -2.51
C VAL A 235 15.42 -12.75 -1.19
N LEU A 236 15.26 -11.50 -0.76
CA LEU A 236 14.52 -11.18 0.46
C LEU A 236 13.05 -10.93 0.12
N LEU A 237 12.22 -11.97 0.18
CA LEU A 237 10.78 -11.87 -0.04
C LEU A 237 10.06 -11.19 1.13
N LYS A 238 8.85 -10.69 0.88
CA LYS A 238 7.91 -10.25 1.91
C LYS A 238 7.63 -11.37 2.92
N ARG A 239 7.11 -11.02 4.11
CA ARG A 239 6.91 -12.00 5.19
C ARG A 239 5.70 -12.90 4.95
N ASN A 240 4.58 -12.31 4.56
CA ASN A 240 3.30 -12.99 4.53
C ASN A 240 2.96 -13.55 3.15
N SER A 241 2.27 -14.69 3.09
CA SER A 241 1.90 -15.32 1.82
C SER A 241 1.08 -14.42 0.90
N TYR A 242 0.15 -13.61 1.43
CA TYR A 242 -0.62 -12.67 0.63
C TYR A 242 0.24 -11.52 0.09
N GLU A 243 1.23 -11.05 0.85
CA GLU A 243 2.17 -10.04 0.39
C GLU A 243 3.06 -10.58 -0.74
N GLN A 244 3.53 -11.81 -0.60
CA GLN A 244 4.27 -12.49 -1.66
C GLN A 244 3.40 -12.70 -2.91
N ALA A 245 2.12 -13.05 -2.75
CA ALA A 245 1.22 -13.24 -3.87
C ALA A 245 0.94 -11.94 -4.65
N PHE A 246 0.83 -10.78 -3.99
CA PHE A 246 0.30 -9.55 -4.59
C PHE A 246 1.20 -8.32 -4.47
N GLN A 247 2.09 -8.26 -3.48
CA GLN A 247 2.79 -7.03 -3.09
C GLN A 247 4.32 -7.13 -3.23
N ASP A 248 4.85 -8.29 -3.60
CA ASP A 248 6.29 -8.49 -3.76
C ASP A 248 6.71 -8.30 -5.22
N SER A 249 7.36 -7.18 -5.50
CA SER A 249 7.83 -6.83 -6.85
C SER A 249 8.92 -7.76 -7.40
N ARG A 250 9.50 -8.63 -6.55
CA ARG A 250 10.48 -9.64 -6.95
C ARG A 250 9.83 -10.88 -7.53
N LEU A 251 8.52 -11.00 -7.41
CA LEU A 251 7.74 -12.11 -7.91
C LEU A 251 6.92 -11.69 -9.13
N VAL A 252 6.95 -12.49 -10.19
CA VAL A 252 6.16 -12.28 -11.41
C VAL A 252 5.11 -13.37 -11.55
N PRO A 253 3.93 -13.06 -12.11
CA PRO A 253 2.90 -14.05 -12.38
C PRO A 253 3.39 -15.15 -13.32
N VAL A 254 2.95 -16.38 -13.08
CA VAL A 254 3.18 -17.52 -13.97
C VAL A 254 1.90 -18.34 -14.11
N SER A 255 1.57 -18.77 -15.34
CA SER A 255 0.41 -19.65 -15.56
C SER A 255 0.72 -21.09 -15.15
N PHE A 256 -0.30 -21.81 -14.71
CA PHE A 256 -0.12 -23.15 -14.15
C PHE A 256 0.52 -24.14 -15.13
N ASP A 257 0.22 -24.02 -16.43
CA ASP A 257 0.78 -24.85 -17.50
C ASP A 257 2.27 -24.57 -17.79
N LYS A 258 2.82 -23.46 -17.25
CA LYS A 258 4.22 -23.04 -17.42
C LYS A 258 5.03 -23.14 -16.15
N LEU A 259 4.51 -23.84 -15.13
CA LEU A 259 5.22 -24.03 -13.87
C LEU A 259 6.57 -24.71 -14.06
N GLN A 260 7.55 -24.21 -13.32
CA GLN A 260 8.90 -24.75 -13.24
C GLN A 260 9.29 -25.00 -11.77
N PRO A 261 10.16 -25.96 -11.47
CA PRO A 261 10.67 -26.16 -10.11
C PRO A 261 11.19 -24.85 -9.51
N GLY A 262 10.79 -24.53 -8.29
CA GLY A 262 11.09 -23.29 -7.59
C GLY A 262 10.00 -22.21 -7.69
N ASP A 263 8.98 -22.38 -8.53
CA ASP A 263 7.81 -21.49 -8.54
C ASP A 263 7.01 -21.62 -7.25
N LEU A 264 6.32 -20.55 -6.87
CA LEU A 264 5.48 -20.49 -5.67
C LEU A 264 4.01 -20.63 -6.05
N LEU A 265 3.31 -21.51 -5.36
CA LEU A 265 1.87 -21.69 -5.46
C LEU A 265 1.18 -21.09 -4.24
N PHE A 266 0.14 -20.31 -4.46
CA PHE A 266 -0.63 -19.62 -3.43
C PHE A 266 -2.04 -20.18 -3.35
N PHE A 267 -2.50 -20.42 -2.12
CA PHE A 267 -3.74 -21.12 -1.82
C PHE A 267 -4.61 -20.29 -0.87
N GLY A 268 -5.92 -20.46 -0.97
CA GLY A 268 -6.89 -19.79 -0.12
C GLY A 268 -8.27 -19.70 -0.74
N THR A 269 -9.08 -18.73 -0.28
CA THR A 269 -10.38 -18.40 -0.86
C THR A 269 -10.23 -17.33 -1.96
N GLU A 270 -11.34 -16.88 -2.55
CA GLU A 270 -11.34 -15.79 -3.53
C GLU A 270 -10.85 -14.46 -2.94
N ASP A 271 -11.08 -14.25 -1.65
CA ASP A 271 -10.76 -12.99 -0.96
C ASP A 271 -9.59 -13.10 0.03
N LYS A 272 -9.00 -14.29 0.19
CA LYS A 272 -7.94 -14.50 1.18
C LYS A 272 -6.94 -15.54 0.73
N ILE A 273 -5.67 -15.13 0.62
CA ILE A 273 -4.53 -16.04 0.53
C ILE A 273 -4.00 -16.24 1.95
N ASP A 274 -3.91 -17.47 2.40
CA ASP A 274 -3.46 -17.84 3.74
C ASP A 274 -2.53 -19.05 3.77
N HIS A 275 -2.12 -19.55 2.58
CA HIS A 275 -1.14 -20.62 2.47
C HIS A 275 -0.32 -20.51 1.18
N GLU A 276 0.89 -21.04 1.22
CA GLU A 276 1.75 -21.17 0.05
C GLU A 276 2.67 -22.39 0.12
N ALA A 277 3.18 -22.77 -1.06
CA ALA A 277 4.12 -23.89 -1.20
C ALA A 277 5.05 -23.67 -2.42
N MET A 278 6.24 -24.24 -2.37
CA MET A 278 7.19 -24.25 -3.50
C MET A 278 6.94 -25.45 -4.41
N TRP A 279 6.75 -25.20 -5.69
CA TRP A 279 6.60 -26.23 -6.72
C TRP A 279 7.92 -26.98 -6.95
N LEU A 280 7.89 -28.32 -6.94
CA LEU A 280 9.07 -29.17 -7.13
C LEU A 280 9.11 -29.83 -8.51
N GLY A 281 8.04 -29.72 -9.29
CA GLY A 281 7.79 -30.53 -10.50
C GLY A 281 6.93 -31.75 -10.19
N ASP A 282 6.45 -32.43 -11.23
CA ASP A 282 5.72 -33.71 -11.19
C ASP A 282 4.52 -33.75 -10.20
N GLY A 283 3.86 -32.60 -10.04
CA GLY A 283 2.72 -32.48 -9.12
C GLY A 283 3.10 -32.42 -7.65
N MET A 284 4.37 -32.23 -7.31
CA MET A 284 4.87 -32.20 -5.94
C MET A 284 5.16 -30.76 -5.49
N VAL A 285 4.90 -30.51 -4.19
CA VAL A 285 5.23 -29.23 -3.54
C VAL A 285 5.97 -29.45 -2.22
N LEU A 286 6.89 -28.55 -1.89
CA LEU A 286 7.50 -28.41 -0.57
C LEU A 286 6.75 -27.31 0.19
N GLN A 287 6.28 -27.62 1.38
CA GLN A 287 5.50 -26.71 2.21
C GLN A 287 5.73 -26.94 3.70
N SER A 288 5.49 -25.91 4.51
CA SER A 288 5.20 -26.08 5.94
C SER A 288 3.69 -25.92 6.14
N THR A 289 3.02 -26.91 6.68
CA THR A 289 1.56 -26.92 6.82
C THR A 289 1.15 -27.43 8.20
N ARG A 290 -0.02 -26.94 8.66
CA ARG A 290 -0.68 -27.43 9.88
C ARG A 290 -1.68 -28.56 9.62
N HIS A 291 -1.89 -28.91 8.35
CA HIS A 291 -2.82 -29.96 7.94
C HIS A 291 -2.12 -31.32 7.83
N GLY A 292 -2.79 -32.38 8.32
CA GLY A 292 -2.21 -33.71 8.39
C GLY A 292 -1.18 -33.82 9.51
N VAL A 293 0.07 -34.12 9.17
CA VAL A 293 1.20 -34.06 10.11
C VAL A 293 1.77 -32.65 10.07
N PRO A 294 1.61 -31.81 11.12
CA PRO A 294 2.08 -30.44 11.08
C PRO A 294 3.59 -30.34 10.92
N GLY A 295 4.04 -29.55 9.94
CA GLY A 295 5.47 -29.30 9.72
C GLY A 295 5.85 -29.23 8.24
N VAL A 296 7.17 -29.18 8.02
CA VAL A 296 7.77 -29.13 6.69
C VAL A 296 7.72 -30.51 6.03
N GLN A 297 7.09 -30.59 4.87
CA GLN A 297 6.89 -31.83 4.16
C GLN A 297 6.80 -31.64 2.64
N VAL A 298 7.00 -32.74 1.92
CA VAL A 298 6.73 -32.82 0.47
C VAL A 298 5.40 -33.55 0.26
N THR A 299 4.48 -32.91 -0.43
CA THR A 299 3.13 -33.44 -0.67
C THR A 299 2.71 -33.24 -2.12
N ARG A 300 1.62 -33.91 -2.54
CA ARG A 300 1.03 -33.65 -3.84
C ARG A 300 0.18 -32.37 -3.82
N TYR A 301 0.38 -31.50 -4.83
CA TYR A 301 -0.44 -30.31 -5.01
C TYR A 301 -1.91 -30.66 -5.34
N ASP A 302 -2.12 -31.75 -6.11
CA ASP A 302 -3.45 -32.20 -6.56
C ASP A 302 -4.22 -32.98 -5.48
N SER A 303 -3.75 -32.96 -4.23
CA SER A 303 -4.46 -33.51 -3.07
C SER A 303 -5.87 -32.87 -2.96
N PRO A 304 -6.85 -33.62 -2.39
CA PRO A 304 -8.20 -33.08 -2.17
C PRO A 304 -8.23 -31.81 -1.31
N PHE A 305 -7.16 -31.57 -0.54
CA PHE A 305 -7.03 -30.40 0.30
C PHE A 305 -6.45 -29.18 -0.43
N LEU A 306 -5.36 -29.31 -1.19
CA LEU A 306 -4.66 -28.17 -1.80
C LEU A 306 -5.31 -27.74 -3.12
N LYS A 307 -5.64 -28.69 -3.99
CA LYS A 307 -6.12 -28.39 -5.34
C LYS A 307 -7.33 -27.44 -5.39
N PRO A 308 -8.38 -27.58 -4.56
CA PRO A 308 -9.52 -26.65 -4.57
C PRO A 308 -9.19 -25.24 -4.10
N LEU A 309 -8.12 -25.09 -3.33
CA LEU A 309 -7.68 -23.83 -2.75
C LEU A 309 -6.64 -23.12 -3.61
N PHE A 310 -6.12 -23.74 -4.66
CA PHE A 310 -5.15 -23.09 -5.55
C PHE A 310 -5.76 -21.83 -6.20
N ARG A 311 -4.99 -20.70 -6.16
CA ARG A 311 -5.41 -19.41 -6.71
C ARG A 311 -4.40 -18.83 -7.68
N TYR A 312 -3.14 -18.72 -7.28
CA TYR A 312 -2.11 -18.01 -8.04
C TYR A 312 -0.79 -18.77 -8.02
N ALA A 313 0.01 -18.53 -9.06
CA ALA A 313 1.41 -18.94 -9.06
C ALA A 313 2.32 -17.76 -9.38
N ARG A 314 3.50 -17.75 -8.80
CA ARG A 314 4.52 -16.70 -8.96
C ARG A 314 5.90 -17.31 -9.17
N ARG A 315 6.75 -16.62 -9.92
CA ARG A 315 8.16 -16.96 -10.16
C ARG A 315 9.05 -15.84 -9.66
N VAL A 316 10.20 -16.17 -9.10
CA VAL A 316 11.22 -15.19 -8.73
C VAL A 316 11.78 -14.52 -9.97
N ARG A 317 11.77 -13.19 -10.02
CA ARG A 317 12.33 -12.38 -11.11
C ARG A 317 13.83 -12.66 -11.29
N GLY A 318 14.27 -12.74 -12.54
CA GLY A 318 15.65 -13.11 -12.86
C GLY A 318 15.89 -14.61 -13.04
N ASN A 319 14.89 -15.44 -12.74
CA ASN A 319 14.90 -16.89 -13.06
C ASN A 319 14.20 -17.20 -14.40
N SER A 320 13.71 -16.20 -15.10
CA SER A 320 13.15 -16.28 -16.45
C SER A 320 14.06 -15.56 -17.45
N SER A 321 13.99 -15.95 -18.73
CA SER A 321 14.70 -15.22 -19.78
C SER A 321 14.16 -13.79 -19.86
N LYS A 322 15.05 -12.79 -19.98
CA LYS A 322 14.69 -11.34 -20.05
C LYS A 322 13.57 -11.01 -21.05
N GLY A 323 13.38 -11.82 -22.09
CA GLY A 323 12.32 -11.64 -23.09
C GLY A 323 10.94 -12.15 -22.67
N GLU A 324 10.84 -12.99 -21.64
CA GLU A 324 9.57 -13.49 -21.11
C GLU A 324 9.00 -12.57 -20.00
N GLU A 325 9.87 -11.89 -19.24
CA GLU A 325 9.46 -10.97 -18.17
C GLU A 325 8.74 -9.72 -18.70
N GLU A 326 9.22 -9.13 -19.81
CA GLU A 326 8.62 -7.93 -20.42
C GLU A 326 7.28 -8.20 -21.14
N LYS A 327 7.10 -9.44 -21.66
CA LYS A 327 5.86 -9.83 -22.38
C LYS A 327 4.75 -10.35 -21.49
N ALA A 328 5.05 -10.70 -20.25
CA ALA A 328 4.12 -11.42 -19.37
C ALA A 328 3.26 -10.49 -18.51
N SER A 329 3.58 -9.20 -18.33
CA SER A 329 2.86 -8.32 -17.42
C SER A 329 1.97 -7.30 -18.13
N GLY A 330 0.75 -7.10 -17.63
CA GLY A 330 -0.17 -6.06 -18.07
C GLY A 330 -1.22 -6.50 -19.09
N LEU A 331 -1.92 -5.52 -19.67
CA LEU A 331 -3.04 -5.74 -20.59
C LEU A 331 -2.55 -6.05 -22.02
N THR A 332 -2.32 -7.33 -22.31
CA THR A 332 -2.01 -7.77 -23.69
C THR A 332 -3.25 -7.74 -24.57
N ARG A 333 -3.08 -7.76 -25.93
CA ARG A 333 -4.23 -7.80 -26.87
C ARG A 333 -5.14 -9.03 -26.67
N ALA A 334 -4.58 -10.18 -26.32
CA ALA A 334 -5.35 -11.40 -26.06
C ALA A 334 -6.20 -11.21 -24.80
N ARG A 335 -5.58 -10.78 -23.69
CA ARG A 335 -6.28 -10.49 -22.43
C ARG A 335 -7.35 -9.41 -22.59
N ALA A 336 -7.08 -8.36 -23.36
CA ALA A 336 -8.05 -7.32 -23.64
C ALA A 336 -9.32 -7.86 -24.31
N ARG A 337 -9.20 -8.85 -25.22
CA ARG A 337 -10.37 -9.49 -25.85
C ARG A 337 -11.17 -10.33 -24.86
N ASP A 338 -10.47 -11.15 -24.05
CA ASP A 338 -11.11 -12.01 -23.05
C ASP A 338 -11.80 -11.15 -21.99
N LEU A 339 -11.11 -10.12 -21.50
CA LEU A 339 -11.65 -9.15 -20.55
C LEU A 339 -12.87 -8.41 -21.13
N GLU A 340 -12.81 -7.98 -22.39
CA GLU A 340 -13.97 -7.33 -23.04
C GLU A 340 -15.21 -8.21 -23.04
N ALA A 341 -15.05 -9.51 -23.30
CA ALA A 341 -16.16 -10.45 -23.25
C ALA A 341 -16.74 -10.59 -21.84
N VAL A 342 -15.89 -10.64 -20.80
CA VAL A 342 -16.30 -10.68 -19.40
C VAL A 342 -17.05 -9.39 -19.02
N LEU A 343 -16.47 -8.21 -19.32
CA LEU A 343 -17.09 -6.91 -18.99
C LEU A 343 -18.44 -6.75 -19.69
N ARG A 344 -18.56 -7.20 -20.93
CA ARG A 344 -19.82 -7.22 -21.67
C ARG A 344 -20.88 -8.09 -21.01
N GLY A 345 -20.50 -9.29 -20.54
CA GLY A 345 -21.41 -10.19 -19.83
C GLY A 345 -21.91 -9.59 -18.52
N ILE A 346 -21.01 -8.98 -17.72
CA ILE A 346 -21.36 -8.30 -16.48
C ILE A 346 -22.31 -7.12 -16.76
N ALA A 347 -22.00 -6.26 -17.73
CA ALA A 347 -22.85 -5.14 -18.13
C ALA A 347 -24.26 -5.61 -18.52
N ALA A 348 -24.35 -6.63 -19.36
CA ALA A 348 -25.64 -7.17 -19.82
C ALA A 348 -26.50 -7.72 -18.67
N SER A 349 -25.88 -8.33 -17.65
CA SER A 349 -26.60 -8.90 -16.50
C SER A 349 -27.06 -7.86 -15.47
N SER A 350 -26.49 -6.65 -15.49
CA SER A 350 -26.80 -5.60 -14.53
C SER A 350 -28.11 -4.86 -14.80
N GLY A 351 -28.56 -4.85 -16.05
CA GLY A 351 -29.66 -4.00 -16.52
C GLY A 351 -29.28 -2.53 -16.73
N ALA A 352 -28.03 -2.15 -16.45
CA ALA A 352 -27.51 -0.81 -16.68
C ALA A 352 -26.77 -0.71 -18.02
N ARG A 353 -26.69 0.48 -18.59
CA ARG A 353 -25.86 0.78 -19.74
C ARG A 353 -24.52 1.37 -19.25
N PHE A 354 -23.41 0.67 -19.56
CA PHE A 354 -22.09 1.06 -19.16
C PHE A 354 -21.26 1.68 -20.29
N GLY A 355 -20.62 2.82 -20.00
CA GLY A 355 -19.43 3.34 -20.66
C GLY A 355 -18.19 2.88 -19.90
N ILE A 356 -17.30 2.14 -20.56
CA ILE A 356 -16.13 1.52 -19.92
C ILE A 356 -14.86 1.96 -20.64
N TYR A 357 -13.84 2.32 -19.86
CA TYR A 357 -12.49 2.55 -20.36
C TYR A 357 -11.46 2.00 -19.39
N VAL A 358 -10.54 1.18 -19.92
CA VAL A 358 -9.40 0.62 -19.18
C VAL A 358 -8.13 0.97 -19.95
N LYS A 359 -7.11 1.47 -19.26
CA LYS A 359 -5.79 1.75 -19.85
C LYS A 359 -4.69 1.33 -18.90
N ASP A 360 -3.87 0.41 -19.34
CA ASP A 360 -2.59 0.10 -18.69
C ASP A 360 -1.62 1.24 -18.97
N LEU A 361 -1.25 1.98 -17.93
CA LEU A 361 -0.38 3.15 -18.07
C LEU A 361 1.10 2.77 -18.23
N THR A 362 1.45 1.51 -18.00
CA THR A 362 2.82 1.00 -18.20
C THR A 362 3.06 0.62 -19.65
N THR A 363 2.11 -0.10 -20.26
CA THR A 363 2.22 -0.58 -21.65
C THR A 363 1.56 0.34 -22.68
N GLY A 364 0.67 1.24 -22.22
CA GLY A 364 -0.17 2.07 -23.08
C GLY A 364 -1.35 1.32 -23.70
N SER A 365 -1.49 0.01 -23.47
CA SER A 365 -2.59 -0.79 -23.98
C SER A 365 -3.92 -0.37 -23.36
N SER A 366 -4.97 -0.33 -24.17
CA SER A 366 -6.30 0.05 -23.70
C SER A 366 -7.40 -0.86 -24.22
N LEU A 367 -8.49 -0.88 -23.48
CA LEU A 367 -9.76 -1.53 -23.81
C LEU A 367 -10.88 -0.53 -23.54
N SER A 368 -11.82 -0.42 -24.46
CA SER A 368 -12.97 0.46 -24.25
C SER A 368 -14.26 -0.14 -24.81
N ARG A 369 -15.37 0.22 -24.16
CA ARG A 369 -16.72 -0.15 -24.61
C ARG A 369 -17.68 1.01 -24.35
N ASN A 370 -18.44 1.41 -25.36
CA ASN A 370 -19.33 2.58 -25.30
C ASN A 370 -18.63 3.83 -24.72
N SER A 371 -17.33 3.95 -24.91
CA SER A 371 -16.49 4.93 -24.23
C SER A 371 -16.75 6.37 -24.66
N SER A 372 -17.40 6.59 -25.81
CA SER A 372 -17.85 7.90 -26.32
C SER A 372 -19.32 8.19 -26.02
N LEU A 373 -20.00 7.35 -25.24
CA LEU A 373 -21.39 7.59 -24.85
C LEU A 373 -21.45 8.75 -23.87
N SER A 374 -22.04 9.87 -24.30
CA SER A 374 -22.25 11.02 -23.43
C SER A 374 -23.27 10.71 -22.33
N MET A 375 -22.93 11.02 -21.09
CA MET A 375 -23.75 10.85 -19.91
C MET A 375 -23.70 12.10 -19.05
N HIS A 376 -24.69 12.30 -18.16
CA HIS A 376 -24.61 13.32 -17.14
C HIS A 376 -23.41 13.03 -16.24
N ALA A 377 -22.51 14.01 -16.06
CA ALA A 377 -21.24 13.78 -15.36
C ALA A 377 -21.39 13.50 -13.86
N ALA A 378 -22.52 13.85 -13.27
CA ALA A 378 -22.71 13.81 -11.82
C ALA A 378 -21.49 14.45 -11.11
N SER A 379 -21.00 13.86 -10.03
CA SER A 379 -19.86 14.43 -9.30
C SER A 379 -18.47 14.12 -9.91
N THR A 380 -18.38 13.35 -11.00
CA THR A 380 -17.08 13.14 -11.68
C THR A 380 -16.54 14.43 -12.30
N MET A 381 -17.42 15.42 -12.61
CA MET A 381 -17.05 16.75 -13.10
C MET A 381 -16.14 17.53 -12.12
N LYS A 382 -16.06 17.12 -10.86
CA LYS A 382 -15.25 17.76 -9.82
C LYS A 382 -13.75 17.51 -10.03
N THR A 383 -13.38 16.42 -10.68
CA THR A 383 -11.97 16.11 -10.98
C THR A 383 -11.31 17.16 -11.88
N PRO A 384 -11.85 17.54 -13.07
CA PRO A 384 -11.27 18.61 -13.87
C PRO A 384 -11.28 19.97 -13.16
N VAL A 385 -12.25 20.25 -12.27
CA VAL A 385 -12.24 21.48 -11.44
C VAL A 385 -11.02 21.48 -10.51
N MET A 386 -10.75 20.39 -9.82
CA MET A 386 -9.54 20.24 -8.99
C MET A 386 -8.26 20.44 -9.82
N LEU A 387 -8.18 19.85 -11.00
CA LEU A 387 -6.98 19.97 -11.85
C LEU A 387 -6.75 21.41 -12.31
N GLU A 388 -7.80 22.19 -12.61
CA GLU A 388 -7.68 23.61 -12.94
C GLU A 388 -7.20 24.44 -11.75
N VAL A 389 -7.68 24.15 -10.52
CA VAL A 389 -7.13 24.79 -9.30
C VAL A 389 -5.62 24.52 -9.19
N LEU A 390 -5.21 23.26 -9.30
CA LEU A 390 -3.80 22.88 -9.16
C LEU A 390 -2.92 23.49 -10.26
N ARG A 391 -3.43 23.60 -11.50
CA ARG A 391 -2.74 24.31 -12.58
C ARG A 391 -2.54 25.80 -12.26
N ARG A 392 -3.53 26.46 -11.64
CA ARG A 392 -3.40 27.86 -11.22
C ARG A 392 -2.47 28.04 -10.04
N VAL A 393 -2.41 27.07 -9.15
CA VAL A 393 -1.40 27.03 -8.07
C VAL A 393 0.00 26.91 -8.66
N ASP A 394 0.21 26.03 -9.64
CA ASP A 394 1.48 25.92 -10.36
C ASP A 394 1.86 27.22 -11.08
N ALA A 395 0.88 27.95 -11.61
CA ALA A 395 1.09 29.25 -12.25
C ALA A 395 1.27 30.43 -11.27
N GLY A 396 1.17 30.18 -9.95
CA GLY A 396 1.29 31.20 -8.91
C GLY A 396 0.12 32.19 -8.85
N THR A 397 -1.02 31.90 -9.52
CA THR A 397 -2.21 32.75 -9.52
C THR A 397 -3.21 32.41 -8.41
N LEU A 398 -3.05 31.27 -7.77
CA LEU A 398 -3.76 30.84 -6.56
C LEU A 398 -2.76 30.21 -5.58
N SER A 399 -3.14 30.21 -4.31
CA SER A 399 -2.46 29.42 -3.27
C SER A 399 -3.45 28.48 -2.60
N LEU A 400 -3.03 27.26 -2.28
CA LEU A 400 -3.84 26.34 -1.50
C LEU A 400 -4.18 26.88 -0.10
N SER A 401 -3.40 27.81 0.41
CA SER A 401 -3.65 28.52 1.68
C SER A 401 -4.60 29.73 1.55
N ASP A 402 -5.06 30.08 0.34
CA ASP A 402 -5.98 31.20 0.16
C ASP A 402 -7.27 30.96 0.95
N GLU A 403 -7.68 31.95 1.74
CA GLU A 403 -8.87 31.93 2.59
C GLU A 403 -10.12 32.36 1.80
N ILE A 404 -10.98 31.41 1.47
CA ILE A 404 -12.18 31.58 0.68
C ILE A 404 -13.39 31.78 1.60
N PRO A 405 -14.21 32.85 1.42
CA PRO A 405 -15.46 33.02 2.15
C PRO A 405 -16.45 31.89 1.80
N VAL A 406 -16.95 31.19 2.83
CA VAL A 406 -17.92 30.11 2.65
C VAL A 406 -19.33 30.68 2.69
N LYS A 407 -19.92 30.86 1.51
CA LYS A 407 -21.27 31.37 1.29
C LYS A 407 -22.10 30.32 0.55
N ASN A 408 -23.38 30.18 0.90
CA ASN A 408 -24.30 29.31 0.19
C ASN A 408 -25.28 30.12 -0.65
N GLU A 409 -24.74 30.88 -1.59
CA GLU A 409 -25.50 31.70 -2.54
C GLU A 409 -24.76 31.70 -3.87
N PHE A 410 -25.42 31.19 -4.91
CA PHE A 410 -24.88 31.04 -6.25
C PHE A 410 -25.83 31.61 -7.28
N LYS A 411 -25.38 31.78 -8.51
CA LYS A 411 -26.18 32.33 -9.62
C LYS A 411 -26.45 31.24 -10.64
N SER A 412 -27.71 31.10 -11.04
CA SER A 412 -28.09 30.20 -12.14
C SER A 412 -27.42 30.63 -13.45
N LEU A 413 -26.95 29.61 -14.19
CA LEU A 413 -26.39 29.82 -15.54
C LEU A 413 -27.42 30.39 -16.52
N VAL A 414 -28.72 30.16 -16.30
CA VAL A 414 -29.80 30.49 -17.22
C VAL A 414 -30.09 31.99 -17.23
N ASP A 415 -30.28 32.57 -16.05
CA ASP A 415 -30.81 33.94 -15.91
C ASP A 415 -30.12 34.75 -14.79
N GLY A 416 -29.09 34.20 -14.17
CA GLY A 416 -28.36 34.86 -13.08
C GLY A 416 -29.14 34.95 -11.76
N SER A 417 -30.33 34.33 -11.66
CA SER A 417 -31.10 34.30 -10.43
C SER A 417 -30.36 33.52 -9.32
N PRO A 418 -30.53 33.93 -8.05
CA PRO A 418 -29.85 33.26 -6.95
C PRO A 418 -30.44 31.87 -6.67
N PHE A 419 -29.56 30.93 -6.28
CA PHE A 419 -29.94 29.64 -5.71
C PHE A 419 -28.95 29.25 -4.62
N SER A 420 -29.31 28.26 -3.81
CA SER A 420 -28.48 27.73 -2.72
C SER A 420 -28.53 26.20 -2.70
N ILE A 421 -27.49 25.59 -2.14
CA ILE A 421 -27.42 24.13 -1.92
C ILE A 421 -28.25 23.75 -0.70
N GLY A 422 -29.04 22.68 -0.80
CA GLY A 422 -29.76 22.10 0.32
C GLY A 422 -28.80 21.61 1.42
N LEU A 423 -29.24 21.72 2.67
CA LEU A 423 -28.38 21.30 3.81
C LEU A 423 -28.05 19.80 3.78
N GLU A 424 -28.90 18.99 3.15
CA GLU A 424 -28.76 17.54 3.03
C GLU A 424 -27.84 17.12 1.85
N GLU A 425 -27.52 18.09 0.96
CA GLU A 425 -26.79 17.83 -0.28
C GLU A 425 -25.31 18.26 -0.24
N SER A 426 -24.82 18.60 0.95
CA SER A 426 -23.42 18.90 1.17
C SER A 426 -22.93 18.24 2.44
N ASP A 427 -21.62 18.04 2.50
CA ASP A 427 -20.95 17.42 3.64
C ASP A 427 -21.00 18.31 4.90
N ALA A 428 -21.09 17.65 6.08
CA ALA A 428 -21.10 18.35 7.34
C ALA A 428 -19.83 19.19 7.64
N PRO A 429 -18.62 18.76 7.29
CA PRO A 429 -17.41 19.58 7.47
C PRO A 429 -17.46 20.93 6.74
N THR A 430 -17.87 20.96 5.47
CA THR A 430 -17.98 22.23 4.71
C THR A 430 -19.13 23.10 5.25
N MET A 431 -20.27 22.51 5.57
CA MET A 431 -21.41 23.24 6.13
C MET A 431 -21.11 23.92 7.47
N LYS A 432 -20.25 23.32 8.31
CA LYS A 432 -19.80 23.94 9.58
C LYS A 432 -18.98 25.22 9.38
N LYS A 433 -18.46 25.46 8.17
CA LYS A 433 -17.70 26.67 7.82
C LYS A 433 -18.58 27.78 7.25
N LEU A 434 -19.88 27.54 7.06
CA LEU A 434 -20.81 28.51 6.48
C LEU A 434 -20.83 29.82 7.29
N GLY A 435 -20.71 30.95 6.57
CA GLY A 435 -20.59 32.29 7.15
C GLY A 435 -19.17 32.68 7.60
N GLY A 436 -18.22 31.77 7.58
CA GLY A 436 -16.81 31.99 7.88
C GLY A 436 -15.94 31.91 6.62
N LYS A 437 -14.70 31.42 6.80
CA LYS A 437 -13.74 31.16 5.75
C LYS A 437 -13.20 29.74 5.83
N ALA A 438 -12.69 29.24 4.71
CA ALA A 438 -11.98 27.98 4.62
C ALA A 438 -10.81 28.13 3.63
N SER A 439 -9.71 27.41 3.85
CA SER A 439 -8.61 27.38 2.89
C SER A 439 -9.07 26.73 1.58
N LEU A 440 -8.48 27.14 0.47
CA LEU A 440 -8.73 26.53 -0.84
C LEU A 440 -8.40 25.03 -0.82
N GLU A 441 -7.33 24.64 -0.11
CA GLU A 441 -6.98 23.22 0.08
C GLU A 441 -8.11 22.42 0.73
N PHE A 442 -8.68 22.95 1.81
CA PHE A 442 -9.82 22.31 2.48
C PHE A 442 -10.99 22.13 1.51
N LEU A 443 -11.38 23.20 0.79
CA LEU A 443 -12.51 23.15 -0.13
C LEU A 443 -12.29 22.15 -1.28
N VAL A 444 -11.10 22.14 -1.88
CA VAL A 444 -10.77 21.20 -2.96
C VAL A 444 -10.75 19.76 -2.44
N THR A 445 -10.24 19.55 -1.22
CA THR A 445 -10.24 18.23 -0.58
C THR A 445 -11.66 17.74 -0.32
N GLU A 446 -12.52 18.53 0.32
CA GLU A 446 -13.90 18.14 0.61
C GLU A 446 -14.74 17.94 -0.68
N MET A 447 -14.48 18.75 -1.71
CA MET A 447 -15.10 18.62 -3.03
C MET A 447 -14.86 17.21 -3.63
N ILE A 448 -13.67 16.64 -3.46
CA ILE A 448 -13.32 15.32 -4.00
C ILE A 448 -13.64 14.22 -3.00
N VAL A 449 -13.09 14.30 -1.78
CA VAL A 449 -13.11 13.21 -0.79
C VAL A 449 -14.53 12.89 -0.31
N ARG A 450 -15.34 13.93 -0.02
CA ARG A 450 -16.75 13.79 0.41
C ARG A 450 -17.75 14.26 -0.63
N SER A 451 -17.27 14.57 -1.82
CA SER A 451 -18.14 15.02 -2.91
C SER A 451 -18.99 16.26 -2.55
N SER A 452 -18.47 17.18 -1.70
CA SER A 452 -19.17 18.36 -1.22
C SER A 452 -19.71 19.22 -2.38
N SER A 453 -21.02 19.40 -2.45
CA SER A 453 -21.68 20.27 -3.43
C SER A 453 -21.40 21.75 -3.15
N LEU A 454 -21.40 22.15 -1.86
CA LEU A 454 -21.09 23.52 -1.44
C LEU A 454 -19.64 23.89 -1.79
N ALA A 455 -18.67 23.05 -1.44
CA ALA A 455 -17.28 23.27 -1.81
C ALA A 455 -17.09 23.32 -3.33
N THR A 456 -17.79 22.46 -4.08
CA THR A 456 -17.75 22.47 -5.55
C THR A 456 -18.15 23.82 -6.13
N ASN A 457 -19.29 24.36 -5.70
CA ASN A 457 -19.79 25.61 -6.23
C ASN A 457 -18.92 26.80 -5.83
N LEU A 458 -18.35 26.80 -4.62
CA LEU A 458 -17.38 27.82 -4.19
C LEU A 458 -16.11 27.78 -5.04
N VAL A 459 -15.53 26.59 -5.23
CA VAL A 459 -14.31 26.42 -6.04
C VAL A 459 -14.59 26.73 -7.52
N LEU A 460 -15.69 26.24 -8.09
CA LEU A 460 -16.06 26.51 -9.48
C LEU A 460 -16.33 28.02 -9.73
N SER A 461 -16.96 28.71 -8.75
CA SER A 461 -17.15 30.16 -8.82
C SER A 461 -15.81 30.92 -8.78
N LEU A 462 -14.79 30.41 -8.10
CA LEU A 462 -13.46 30.97 -8.03
C LEU A 462 -12.68 30.81 -9.35
N VAL A 463 -12.70 29.60 -9.92
CA VAL A 463 -11.89 29.29 -11.11
C VAL A 463 -12.62 29.56 -12.43
N GLY A 464 -13.96 29.55 -12.44
CA GLY A 464 -14.81 29.74 -13.63
C GLY A 464 -14.91 28.49 -14.50
N ALA A 465 -16.14 28.14 -14.89
CA ALA A 465 -16.40 26.94 -15.70
C ALA A 465 -15.69 26.99 -17.07
N GLU A 466 -15.58 28.16 -17.68
CA GLU A 466 -14.89 28.35 -18.97
C GLU A 466 -13.40 27.99 -18.90
N ASN A 467 -12.73 28.35 -17.79
CA ASN A 467 -11.31 28.04 -17.61
C ASN A 467 -11.11 26.54 -17.34
N VAL A 468 -12.02 25.92 -16.56
CA VAL A 468 -12.03 24.47 -16.38
C VAL A 468 -12.20 23.77 -17.72
N GLN A 469 -13.15 24.20 -18.56
CA GLN A 469 -13.38 23.65 -19.89
C GLN A 469 -12.15 23.79 -20.78
N ALA A 470 -11.57 25.00 -20.86
CA ALA A 470 -10.37 25.25 -21.66
C ALA A 470 -9.19 24.35 -21.24
N PHE A 471 -9.01 24.15 -19.93
CA PHE A 471 -7.97 23.23 -19.44
C PHE A 471 -8.31 21.77 -19.74
N THR A 472 -9.55 21.35 -19.57
CA THR A 472 -10.02 19.99 -19.89
C THR A 472 -9.83 19.68 -21.37
N ASP A 473 -10.15 20.62 -22.26
CA ASP A 473 -9.88 20.51 -23.70
C ASP A 473 -8.37 20.35 -23.98
N ALA A 474 -7.55 21.15 -23.30
CA ALA A 474 -6.09 21.07 -23.41
C ALA A 474 -5.50 19.75 -22.87
N LEU A 475 -6.19 19.05 -21.96
CA LEU A 475 -5.84 17.71 -21.50
C LEU A 475 -6.23 16.60 -22.48
N GLY A 476 -6.90 16.93 -23.58
CA GLY A 476 -7.38 15.96 -24.58
C GLY A 476 -8.72 15.31 -24.21
N ALA A 477 -9.51 15.96 -23.36
CA ALA A 477 -10.81 15.48 -22.89
C ALA A 477 -11.97 16.45 -23.28
N PRO A 478 -12.14 16.83 -24.56
CA PRO A 478 -13.13 17.82 -24.97
C PRO A 478 -14.58 17.34 -24.81
N THR A 479 -14.81 16.07 -24.57
CA THR A 479 -16.13 15.47 -24.32
C THR A 479 -16.58 15.61 -22.86
N VAL A 480 -15.66 15.92 -21.95
CA VAL A 480 -15.98 16.26 -20.55
C VAL A 480 -16.37 17.72 -20.49
N LYS A 481 -17.64 18.00 -20.22
CA LYS A 481 -18.21 19.36 -20.20
C LYS A 481 -18.51 19.81 -18.78
N VAL A 482 -17.84 20.88 -18.35
CA VAL A 482 -18.12 21.58 -17.09
C VAL A 482 -18.74 22.92 -17.44
N ARG A 483 -20.07 23.05 -17.31
CA ARG A 483 -20.83 24.20 -17.71
C ARG A 483 -21.39 25.04 -16.57
N ARG A 484 -21.83 24.38 -15.50
CA ARG A 484 -22.61 24.99 -14.43
C ARG A 484 -22.21 24.47 -13.04
N CYS A 485 -22.60 25.27 -12.06
CA CYS A 485 -22.60 24.82 -10.66
C CYS A 485 -23.52 23.60 -10.48
N VAL A 486 -23.25 22.78 -9.48
CA VAL A 486 -24.15 21.69 -9.08
C VAL A 486 -25.39 22.27 -8.41
N GLU A 487 -26.52 21.55 -8.46
CA GLU A 487 -27.83 21.96 -7.93
C GLU A 487 -28.44 23.23 -8.58
N ASP A 488 -27.99 23.67 -9.75
CA ASP A 488 -28.68 24.65 -10.58
C ASP A 488 -29.84 23.96 -11.32
N SER A 489 -31.00 23.88 -10.65
CA SER A 489 -32.18 23.17 -11.17
C SER A 489 -32.70 23.79 -12.47
N LYS A 490 -32.65 25.12 -12.62
CA LYS A 490 -33.07 25.79 -13.85
C LYS A 490 -32.24 25.37 -15.07
N ALA A 491 -30.93 25.28 -14.89
CA ALA A 491 -30.06 24.83 -15.96
C ALA A 491 -30.24 23.32 -16.22
N PHE A 492 -30.48 22.53 -15.18
CA PHE A 492 -30.79 21.10 -15.30
C PHE A 492 -32.06 20.85 -16.13
N ASP A 493 -33.15 21.58 -15.85
CA ASP A 493 -34.44 21.44 -16.53
C ASP A 493 -34.37 21.85 -18.02
N LEU A 494 -33.44 22.73 -18.37
CA LEU A 494 -33.16 23.13 -19.75
C LEU A 494 -32.15 22.22 -20.47
N GLY A 495 -31.67 21.15 -19.81
CA GLY A 495 -30.68 20.22 -20.38
C GLY A 495 -29.25 20.78 -20.44
N LEU A 496 -28.98 21.93 -19.80
CA LEU A 496 -27.64 22.54 -19.72
C LEU A 496 -26.80 21.82 -18.66
N ASN A 497 -26.50 20.55 -18.88
CA ASN A 497 -25.86 19.70 -17.90
C ASN A 497 -24.33 19.68 -18.03
N ASN A 498 -23.66 19.35 -16.93
CA ASN A 498 -22.28 18.85 -16.97
C ASN A 498 -22.31 17.44 -17.55
N GLU A 499 -21.48 17.16 -18.54
CA GLU A 499 -21.48 15.91 -19.29
C GLU A 499 -20.11 15.26 -19.28
N THR A 500 -20.07 13.96 -19.43
CA THR A 500 -18.85 13.17 -19.54
C THR A 500 -19.06 11.94 -20.41
N ASP A 501 -17.98 11.39 -20.91
CA ASP A 501 -17.91 10.02 -21.42
C ASP A 501 -16.70 9.29 -20.83
N ALA A 502 -16.65 7.98 -20.96
CA ALA A 502 -15.61 7.19 -20.32
C ALA A 502 -14.20 7.44 -20.89
N ALA A 503 -14.09 7.78 -22.16
CA ALA A 503 -12.81 8.09 -22.80
C ALA A 503 -12.27 9.45 -22.35
N GLY A 504 -13.11 10.47 -22.30
CA GLY A 504 -12.75 11.81 -21.83
C GLY A 504 -12.39 11.78 -20.33
N MET A 505 -13.18 11.10 -19.52
CA MET A 505 -12.89 10.99 -18.10
C MET A 505 -11.60 10.20 -17.84
N ALA A 506 -11.31 9.17 -18.65
CA ALA A 506 -10.04 8.45 -18.57
C ALA A 506 -8.84 9.37 -18.87
N ALA A 507 -8.96 10.26 -19.85
CA ALA A 507 -7.92 11.26 -20.13
C ALA A 507 -7.72 12.24 -18.95
N VAL A 508 -8.80 12.66 -18.28
CA VAL A 508 -8.74 13.48 -17.07
C VAL A 508 -8.03 12.76 -15.94
N MET A 509 -8.38 11.49 -15.69
CA MET A 509 -7.75 10.67 -14.62
C MET A 509 -6.27 10.40 -14.90
N GLU A 510 -5.90 10.07 -16.14
CA GLU A 510 -4.49 9.94 -16.54
C GLU A 510 -3.74 11.26 -16.34
N ALA A 511 -4.35 12.38 -16.71
CA ALA A 511 -3.76 13.71 -16.56
C ALA A 511 -3.47 14.05 -15.10
N ALA A 512 -4.32 13.66 -14.17
CA ALA A 512 -4.12 13.87 -12.73
C ALA A 512 -2.80 13.30 -12.21
N VAL A 513 -2.26 12.26 -12.84
CA VAL A 513 -1.03 11.59 -12.40
C VAL A 513 0.14 11.72 -13.37
N ARG A 514 -0.09 12.01 -14.67
CA ARG A 514 0.95 11.96 -15.71
C ARG A 514 1.06 13.18 -16.61
N SER A 515 0.12 14.14 -16.56
CA SER A 515 0.14 15.28 -17.47
C SER A 515 1.39 16.14 -17.28
N PRO A 516 2.12 16.48 -18.36
CA PRO A 516 3.21 17.46 -18.31
C PRO A 516 2.72 18.90 -18.12
N LYS A 517 1.40 19.15 -18.21
CA LYS A 517 0.77 20.46 -17.97
C LYS A 517 0.56 20.77 -16.48
N LEU A 518 0.89 19.81 -15.61
CA LEU A 518 0.90 19.93 -14.16
C LEU A 518 2.30 19.62 -13.64
N SER A 519 2.77 20.35 -12.66
CA SER A 519 4.03 20.07 -11.98
C SER A 519 3.99 18.71 -11.27
N ALA A 520 5.14 18.18 -10.88
CA ALA A 520 5.22 16.97 -10.06
C ALA A 520 4.48 17.16 -8.71
N ALA A 521 4.57 18.35 -8.11
CA ALA A 521 3.90 18.70 -6.87
C ALA A 521 2.37 18.72 -7.04
N ALA A 522 1.86 19.32 -8.12
CA ALA A 522 0.43 19.34 -8.41
C ALA A 522 -0.13 17.93 -8.66
N ARG A 523 0.59 17.08 -9.41
CA ARG A 523 0.19 15.68 -9.61
C ARG A 523 0.21 14.87 -8.30
N ALA A 524 1.22 15.10 -7.44
CA ALA A 524 1.28 14.45 -6.14
C ALA A 524 0.10 14.85 -5.25
N LYS A 525 -0.27 16.16 -5.25
CA LYS A 525 -1.44 16.67 -4.51
C LYS A 525 -2.75 16.14 -5.10
N ALA A 526 -2.89 16.07 -6.42
CA ALA A 526 -4.07 15.47 -7.06
C ALA A 526 -4.24 14.00 -6.65
N TRP A 527 -3.15 13.24 -6.67
CA TRP A 527 -3.15 11.86 -6.22
C TRP A 527 -3.53 11.71 -4.74
N GLU A 528 -2.92 12.50 -3.85
CA GLU A 528 -3.23 12.51 -2.42
C GLU A 528 -4.73 12.72 -2.17
N ILE A 529 -5.32 13.72 -2.83
CA ILE A 529 -6.73 14.06 -2.67
C ILE A 529 -7.63 12.95 -3.24
N LEU A 530 -7.34 12.42 -4.43
CA LEU A 530 -8.10 11.34 -5.04
C LEU A 530 -8.03 10.04 -4.23
N ALA A 531 -6.86 9.70 -3.67
CA ALA A 531 -6.67 8.53 -2.82
C ALA A 531 -7.36 8.66 -1.45
N GLY A 532 -7.73 9.87 -1.05
CA GLY A 532 -8.51 10.15 0.17
C GLY A 532 -10.02 9.94 0.03
N GLN A 533 -10.54 9.53 -1.14
CA GLN A 533 -11.97 9.30 -1.38
C GLN A 533 -12.60 8.36 -0.34
N THR A 534 -13.77 8.73 0.17
CA THR A 534 -14.48 7.96 1.22
C THR A 534 -15.58 7.03 0.69
N PHE A 535 -16.03 7.19 -0.55
CA PHE A 535 -17.06 6.35 -1.17
C PHE A 535 -16.39 5.21 -1.96
N ASN A 536 -16.17 4.06 -1.32
CA ASN A 536 -15.34 2.97 -1.82
C ASN A 536 -16.13 1.73 -2.27
N GLU A 537 -17.42 1.88 -2.61
CA GLU A 537 -18.33 0.76 -2.85
C GLU A 537 -18.18 0.11 -4.23
N GLU A 538 -17.55 0.78 -5.21
CA GLU A 538 -17.46 0.36 -6.62
C GLU A 538 -16.07 -0.17 -6.95
N ILE A 539 -15.21 0.66 -7.58
CA ILE A 539 -13.89 0.22 -8.05
C ILE A 539 -13.00 -0.28 -6.90
N PRO A 540 -12.86 0.43 -5.77
CA PRO A 540 -12.03 -0.08 -4.67
C PRO A 540 -12.53 -1.41 -4.09
N ALA A 541 -13.85 -1.57 -3.92
CA ALA A 541 -14.44 -2.80 -3.40
C ALA A 541 -14.32 -4.00 -4.35
N GLY A 542 -14.02 -3.77 -5.63
CA GLY A 542 -13.75 -4.82 -6.61
C GLY A 542 -12.35 -5.41 -6.49
N LEU A 543 -11.38 -4.70 -5.93
CA LEU A 543 -10.02 -5.21 -5.79
C LEU A 543 -9.96 -6.35 -4.76
N HIS A 544 -8.96 -7.21 -4.91
CA HIS A 544 -8.72 -8.22 -3.87
C HIS A 544 -8.36 -7.52 -2.55
N PRO A 545 -8.97 -7.87 -1.40
CA PRO A 545 -8.75 -7.19 -0.12
C PRO A 545 -7.28 -7.13 0.32
N GLN A 546 -6.50 -8.14 -0.04
CA GLN A 546 -5.06 -8.23 0.27
C GLN A 546 -4.15 -7.76 -0.87
N SER A 547 -4.71 -7.11 -1.91
CA SER A 547 -3.95 -6.70 -3.10
C SER A 547 -2.83 -5.70 -2.79
N GLY A 548 -2.97 -4.90 -1.74
CA GLY A 548 -2.09 -3.77 -1.46
C GLY A 548 -2.17 -2.66 -2.51
N ALA A 549 -3.13 -2.72 -3.43
CA ALA A 549 -3.34 -1.68 -4.42
C ALA A 549 -3.98 -0.44 -3.78
N VAL A 550 -3.61 0.73 -4.27
CA VAL A 550 -4.18 2.02 -3.84
C VAL A 550 -4.98 2.61 -4.99
N VAL A 551 -6.20 3.06 -4.69
CA VAL A 551 -7.12 3.64 -5.68
C VAL A 551 -7.26 5.14 -5.40
N GLY A 552 -6.88 5.96 -6.38
CA GLY A 552 -7.22 7.38 -6.41
C GLY A 552 -8.41 7.56 -7.35
N HIS A 553 -9.59 7.99 -6.84
CA HIS A 553 -10.80 7.97 -7.64
C HIS A 553 -11.80 9.07 -7.30
N LYS A 554 -12.81 9.22 -8.16
CA LYS A 554 -13.95 10.09 -7.94
C LYS A 554 -15.22 9.42 -8.41
N THR A 555 -16.14 9.25 -7.46
CA THR A 555 -17.51 8.76 -7.71
C THR A 555 -18.44 9.87 -8.21
N GLY A 556 -19.54 9.48 -8.86
CA GLY A 556 -20.59 10.38 -9.27
C GLY A 556 -21.95 9.70 -9.30
N SER A 557 -22.90 10.13 -8.45
CA SER A 557 -24.21 9.51 -8.32
C SER A 557 -25.33 10.57 -8.37
N ILE A 558 -26.34 10.28 -9.16
CA ILE A 558 -27.66 10.93 -9.18
C ILE A 558 -28.70 9.87 -9.56
N SER A 559 -29.99 10.15 -9.44
CA SER A 559 -31.15 9.24 -9.57
C SER A 559 -30.97 7.95 -10.40
N SER A 560 -30.46 8.04 -11.64
CA SER A 560 -30.25 6.89 -12.54
C SER A 560 -28.84 6.84 -13.14
N VAL A 561 -27.87 7.42 -12.44
CA VAL A 561 -26.46 7.52 -12.83
C VAL A 561 -25.60 7.08 -11.65
N GLU A 562 -24.66 6.16 -11.93
CA GLU A 562 -23.66 5.71 -10.96
C GLU A 562 -22.32 5.57 -11.68
N HIS A 563 -21.32 6.31 -11.23
CA HIS A 563 -20.03 6.46 -11.90
C HIS A 563 -18.89 6.29 -10.92
N ASP A 564 -17.82 5.65 -11.37
CA ASP A 564 -16.53 5.70 -10.69
C ASP A 564 -15.41 5.81 -11.73
N ALA A 565 -14.52 6.78 -11.54
CA ALA A 565 -13.37 7.05 -12.40
C ALA A 565 -12.09 7.05 -11.56
N SER A 566 -11.12 6.22 -11.93
CA SER A 566 -9.98 5.93 -11.08
C SER A 566 -8.65 5.83 -11.81
N VAL A 567 -7.58 6.05 -11.03
CA VAL A 567 -6.24 5.49 -11.27
C VAL A 567 -5.96 4.49 -10.16
N VAL A 568 -5.53 3.30 -10.52
CA VAL A 568 -5.16 2.24 -9.58
C VAL A 568 -3.65 2.05 -9.63
N ARG A 569 -2.99 2.12 -8.47
CA ARG A 569 -1.56 1.82 -8.29
C ARG A 569 -1.40 0.44 -7.67
N LEU A 570 -0.68 -0.42 -8.38
CA LEU A 570 -0.32 -1.74 -7.89
C LEU A 570 0.96 -1.67 -7.03
N PRO A 571 1.17 -2.61 -6.10
CA PRO A 571 2.35 -2.61 -5.23
C PRO A 571 3.69 -2.74 -5.98
N ASP A 572 3.68 -3.30 -7.18
CA ASP A 572 4.85 -3.43 -8.05
C ASP A 572 5.18 -2.15 -8.85
N GLY A 573 4.44 -1.07 -8.61
CA GLY A 573 4.62 0.24 -9.24
C GLY A 573 3.89 0.40 -10.58
N ARG A 574 3.21 -0.62 -11.10
CA ARG A 574 2.35 -0.47 -12.28
C ARG A 574 1.10 0.31 -11.94
N GLU A 575 0.59 1.05 -12.94
CA GLU A 575 -0.62 1.85 -12.81
C GLU A 575 -1.57 1.56 -13.98
N TYR A 576 -2.86 1.63 -13.70
CA TYR A 576 -3.87 1.64 -14.75
C TYR A 576 -5.02 2.61 -14.44
N VAL A 577 -5.65 3.12 -15.51
CA VAL A 577 -6.90 3.87 -15.44
C VAL A 577 -8.05 2.90 -15.62
N LEU A 578 -9.06 3.03 -14.77
CA LEU A 578 -10.35 2.36 -14.92
C LEU A 578 -11.47 3.38 -14.75
N VAL A 579 -12.33 3.51 -15.76
CA VAL A 579 -13.52 4.34 -15.74
C VAL A 579 -14.74 3.48 -16.02
N LEU A 580 -15.69 3.49 -15.11
CA LEU A 580 -16.97 2.82 -15.18
C LEU A 580 -18.08 3.86 -15.00
N LEU A 581 -18.78 4.16 -16.10
CA LEU A 581 -19.91 5.08 -16.09
C LEU A 581 -21.19 4.29 -16.37
N ALA A 582 -22.13 4.28 -15.43
CA ALA A 582 -23.38 3.56 -15.55
C ALA A 582 -24.57 4.53 -15.61
N ASN A 583 -25.51 4.27 -16.52
CA ASN A 583 -26.81 4.93 -16.56
C ASN A 583 -27.93 3.98 -16.97
N ASP A 584 -29.17 4.49 -17.01
CA ASP A 584 -30.36 3.78 -17.49
C ASP A 584 -30.71 2.49 -16.70
N PHE A 585 -30.34 2.39 -15.43
CA PHE A 585 -30.69 1.25 -14.57
C PHE A 585 -32.01 1.43 -13.80
N GLY A 586 -32.76 2.50 -14.09
CA GLY A 586 -33.98 2.88 -13.37
C GLY A 586 -33.67 3.70 -12.10
N ALA A 587 -34.55 4.64 -11.78
CA ALA A 587 -34.42 5.52 -10.63
C ALA A 587 -34.92 4.83 -9.35
N ASN A 588 -34.32 3.69 -8.97
CA ASN A 588 -34.67 2.95 -7.77
C ASN A 588 -33.44 2.27 -7.15
N GLU A 589 -33.51 1.98 -5.85
CA GLU A 589 -32.41 1.41 -5.06
C GLU A 589 -31.96 0.03 -5.57
N GLU A 590 -32.86 -0.78 -6.12
CA GLU A 590 -32.49 -2.10 -6.64
C GLU A 590 -31.60 -1.97 -7.90
N GLY A 591 -32.00 -1.09 -8.82
CA GLY A 591 -31.24 -0.81 -10.03
C GLY A 591 -29.86 -0.24 -9.70
N ARG A 592 -29.80 0.72 -8.78
CA ARG A 592 -28.56 1.31 -8.27
C ARG A 592 -27.64 0.24 -7.68
N ARG A 593 -28.14 -0.59 -6.77
CA ARG A 593 -27.36 -1.68 -6.17
C ARG A 593 -26.81 -2.66 -7.19
N LYS A 594 -27.60 -3.00 -8.23
CA LYS A 594 -27.14 -3.86 -9.34
C LYS A 594 -26.02 -3.19 -10.16
N ALA A 595 -26.10 -1.88 -10.39
CA ALA A 595 -25.07 -1.12 -11.09
C ALA A 595 -23.75 -1.08 -10.28
N ILE A 596 -23.81 -0.82 -8.98
CA ILE A 596 -22.66 -0.85 -8.07
C ILE A 596 -22.03 -2.25 -8.03
N ASP A 597 -22.84 -3.32 -7.88
CA ASP A 597 -22.34 -4.70 -7.88
C ASP A 597 -21.68 -5.07 -9.22
N ALA A 598 -22.24 -4.61 -10.34
CA ALA A 598 -21.63 -4.81 -11.64
C ALA A 598 -20.29 -4.05 -11.77
N ALA A 599 -20.22 -2.79 -11.30
CA ALA A 599 -18.98 -2.02 -11.28
C ALA A 599 -17.89 -2.71 -10.43
N ARG A 600 -18.26 -3.24 -9.28
CA ARG A 600 -17.38 -4.04 -8.42
C ARG A 600 -16.84 -5.29 -9.11
N LYS A 601 -17.72 -6.07 -9.77
CA LYS A 601 -17.32 -7.26 -10.54
C LYS A 601 -16.43 -6.92 -11.73
N MET A 602 -16.71 -5.81 -12.42
CA MET A 602 -15.86 -5.33 -13.51
C MET A 602 -14.48 -4.91 -13.00
N SER A 603 -14.42 -4.20 -11.89
CA SER A 603 -13.15 -3.82 -11.25
C SER A 603 -12.32 -5.06 -10.88
N ARG A 604 -12.95 -6.09 -10.29
CA ARG A 604 -12.30 -7.38 -10.00
C ARG A 604 -11.71 -8.01 -11.26
N ALA A 605 -12.49 -8.12 -12.32
CA ALA A 605 -12.06 -8.72 -13.59
C ALA A 605 -10.89 -7.93 -14.22
N VAL A 606 -10.93 -6.60 -14.16
CA VAL A 606 -9.84 -5.74 -14.65
C VAL A 606 -8.56 -5.96 -13.82
N TRP A 607 -8.67 -5.94 -12.50
CA TRP A 607 -7.52 -6.17 -11.61
C TRP A 607 -6.89 -7.54 -11.86
N GLU A 608 -7.68 -8.60 -11.94
CA GLU A 608 -7.21 -9.96 -12.26
C GLU A 608 -6.48 -10.00 -13.61
N ALA A 609 -7.01 -9.33 -14.63
CA ALA A 609 -6.36 -9.24 -15.94
C ALA A 609 -5.03 -8.46 -15.88
N MET A 610 -4.92 -7.45 -15.01
CA MET A 610 -3.69 -6.67 -14.82
C MET A 610 -2.61 -7.45 -14.10
N ILE A 611 -2.97 -8.33 -13.15
CA ILE A 611 -2.01 -9.14 -12.39
C ILE A 611 -1.78 -10.54 -13.00
N ALA A 612 -2.51 -10.91 -14.03
CA ALA A 612 -2.38 -12.20 -14.71
C ALA A 612 -0.99 -12.35 -15.37
N PRO A 613 -0.51 -13.60 -15.53
CA PRO A 613 0.78 -13.91 -16.15
C PRO A 613 0.83 -13.60 -17.65
#